data_8fc058d516793b920a6bdd25160a27a5
#
_entry.id   8fc058d516793b920a6bdd25160a27a5
#
_cell.length_a   1.000
_cell.length_b   1.000
_cell.length_c   1.000
_cell.angle_alpha   90.00
_cell.angle_beta   90.00
_cell.angle_gamma   90.00
#
_symmetry.space_group_name_H-M   'P 1'
#
loop_
_entity.id
_entity.type
_entity.pdbx_description
1 polymer ?
#
loop_
_entity_poly.entity_id
_entity_poly.type
_entity_poly.pdbx_seq_one_letter_code
_entity_poly.pdbx_strand_id
1 'polypeptide(L)'
;MFLRQSTSQVIRFGPALDKDDGVTEETSLTLAQGDMRLSKDGGAFAQKNASGNATHDSDGWYSTTLNTTDTDTCGILKLNVHQPANMLPIWETFYVVEETVYDAMFAASAKMDVNVKNINDQVITGDGGSGTEFQGA
;
A
#
# COMPACT_ATOMS: atom_id res chain seq x y z
N MET A 1 -6.99 0.71 1.57
CA MET A 1 -6.42 -0.21 0.56
C MET A 1 -5.17 -0.85 1.12
N PHE A 2 -5.03 -2.16 0.94
CA PHE A 2 -3.82 -2.89 1.32
C PHE A 2 -2.83 -2.92 0.17
N LEU A 3 -1.57 -2.71 0.47
CA LEU A 3 -0.47 -2.79 -0.48
C LEU A 3 0.48 -3.91 -0.07
N ARG A 4 1.03 -4.61 -1.04
CA ARG A 4 2.06 -5.62 -0.82
C ARG A 4 3.41 -4.95 -0.62
N GLN A 5 4.14 -5.33 0.43
CA GLN A 5 5.47 -4.79 0.71
C GLN A 5 6.40 -4.98 -0.50
N SER A 6 7.29 -4.02 -0.71
CA SER A 6 8.32 -4.02 -1.76
C SER A 6 7.78 -4.35 -3.15
N THR A 7 6.56 -3.90 -3.45
CA THR A 7 5.88 -4.18 -4.71
C THR A 7 5.41 -2.88 -5.34
N SER A 8 5.63 -2.73 -6.64
CA SER A 8 5.12 -1.58 -7.39
C SER A 8 3.60 -1.67 -7.53
N GLN A 9 2.91 -0.58 -7.25
CA GLN A 9 1.46 -0.52 -7.25
C GLN A 9 0.95 0.83 -7.76
N VAL A 10 -0.06 0.80 -8.61
CA VAL A 10 -0.81 2.01 -8.97
C VAL A 10 -1.84 2.29 -7.89
N ILE A 11 -1.85 3.51 -7.41
CA ILE A 11 -2.83 4.01 -6.45
C ILE A 11 -3.62 5.17 -7.02
N ARG A 12 -4.80 5.41 -6.48
CA ARG A 12 -5.66 6.54 -6.83
C ARG A 12 -5.90 7.41 -5.62
N PHE A 13 -6.02 8.69 -5.88
CA PHE A 13 -6.35 9.69 -4.87
C PHE A 13 -7.21 10.78 -5.48
N GLY A 14 -8.01 11.44 -4.65
CA GLY A 14 -8.91 12.51 -5.10
C GLY A 14 -10.16 12.63 -4.23
N PRO A 15 -11.15 13.43 -4.68
CA PRO A 15 -11.01 14.33 -5.83
C PRO A 15 -10.13 15.54 -5.51
N ALA A 16 -9.40 16.03 -6.50
CA ALA A 16 -8.73 17.31 -6.43
C ALA A 16 -9.78 18.43 -6.64
N LEU A 17 -9.91 19.30 -5.68
CA LEU A 17 -10.87 20.38 -5.70
C LEU A 17 -10.15 21.72 -5.74
N ASP A 18 -10.74 22.68 -6.46
CA ASP A 18 -10.25 24.05 -6.52
C ASP A 18 -10.12 24.65 -5.11
N LYS A 19 -9.02 25.33 -4.85
CA LYS A 19 -8.76 25.94 -3.54
C LYS A 19 -9.66 27.11 -3.20
N ASP A 20 -10.20 27.80 -4.20
CA ASP A 20 -10.95 29.04 -4.00
C ASP A 20 -12.43 28.76 -3.69
N ASP A 21 -13.03 27.76 -4.33
CA ASP A 21 -14.42 27.38 -4.08
C ASP A 21 -14.61 26.07 -3.30
N GLY A 22 -13.61 25.19 -3.29
CA GLY A 22 -13.67 23.91 -2.59
C GLY A 22 -14.68 22.90 -3.15
N VAL A 23 -15.21 23.12 -4.34
CA VAL A 23 -16.29 22.34 -4.95
C VAL A 23 -15.96 21.96 -6.39
N THR A 24 -15.34 22.84 -7.16
CA THR A 24 -15.00 22.58 -8.57
C THR A 24 -13.85 21.55 -8.64
N GLU A 25 -14.07 20.51 -9.42
CA GLU A 25 -13.07 19.47 -9.65
C GLU A 25 -11.95 19.97 -10.55
N GLU A 26 -10.73 19.74 -10.13
CA GLU A 26 -9.52 20.07 -10.89
C GLU A 26 -9.12 18.89 -11.78
N THR A 27 -9.33 19.01 -13.07
CA THR A 27 -9.16 17.90 -14.03
C THR A 27 -7.91 17.99 -14.90
N SER A 28 -7.15 19.09 -14.79
CA SER A 28 -5.99 19.35 -15.66
C SER A 28 -4.72 19.74 -14.91
N LEU A 29 -4.61 19.37 -13.63
CA LEU A 29 -3.41 19.66 -12.84
C LEU A 29 -2.22 18.83 -13.30
N THR A 30 -1.06 19.46 -13.31
CA THR A 30 0.21 18.75 -13.41
C THR A 30 0.73 18.52 -11.99
N LEU A 31 0.34 17.40 -11.39
CA LEU A 31 0.80 17.00 -10.07
C LEU A 31 2.13 16.27 -10.20
N ALA A 32 3.22 16.98 -9.91
CA ALA A 32 4.57 16.47 -10.03
C ALA A 32 4.92 15.51 -8.87
N GLN A 33 6.00 14.78 -9.03
CA GLN A 33 6.52 13.89 -7.99
C GLN A 33 6.67 14.60 -6.63
N GLY A 34 7.14 15.85 -6.62
CA GLY A 34 7.33 16.63 -5.39
C GLY A 34 6.05 17.05 -4.68
N ASP A 35 4.93 17.09 -5.39
CA ASP A 35 3.61 17.40 -4.81
C ASP A 35 3.02 16.21 -4.04
N MET A 36 3.59 15.01 -4.25
CA MET A 36 3.16 13.75 -3.64
C MET A 36 4.18 13.29 -2.60
N ARG A 37 3.79 13.30 -1.33
CA ARG A 37 4.66 13.00 -0.21
C ARG A 37 4.11 11.83 0.59
N LEU A 38 5.00 10.99 1.07
CA LEU A 38 4.68 9.76 1.81
C LEU A 38 5.23 9.83 3.23
N SER A 39 4.43 9.39 4.19
CA SER A 39 4.86 9.07 5.54
C SER A 39 4.75 7.56 5.74
N LYS A 40 5.86 6.92 6.03
CA LYS A 40 5.94 5.47 6.23
C LYS A 40 5.92 5.17 7.72
N ASP A 41 4.92 4.45 8.16
CA ASP A 41 4.74 3.97 9.55
C ASP A 41 5.01 5.06 10.60
N GLY A 42 4.41 6.24 10.40
CA GLY A 42 4.55 7.37 11.30
C GLY A 42 5.83 8.19 11.15
N GLY A 43 6.66 7.87 10.17
CA GLY A 43 7.86 8.66 9.85
C GLY A 43 7.54 10.03 9.22
N ALA A 44 8.56 10.85 9.06
CA ALA A 44 8.43 12.17 8.43
C ALA A 44 7.97 12.04 6.97
N PHE A 45 7.16 13.01 6.50
CA PHE A 45 6.79 13.08 5.10
C PHE A 45 7.99 13.39 4.21
N ALA A 46 8.17 12.56 3.20
CA ALA A 46 9.18 12.75 2.16
C ALA A 46 8.56 12.57 0.78
N GLN A 47 9.15 13.16 -0.24
CA GLN A 47 8.74 12.98 -1.62
C GLN A 47 8.70 11.48 -1.97
N LYS A 48 7.66 11.06 -2.73
CA LYS A 48 7.61 9.67 -3.19
C LYS A 48 8.83 9.35 -4.06
N ASN A 49 9.33 8.14 -3.98
CA ASN A 49 10.53 7.70 -4.69
C ASN A 49 10.27 7.47 -6.18
N ALA A 50 9.14 6.87 -6.53
CA ALA A 50 8.77 6.66 -7.92
C ALA A 50 8.71 8.00 -8.68
N SER A 51 9.41 8.09 -9.79
CA SER A 51 9.40 9.27 -10.66
C SER A 51 8.07 9.43 -11.40
N GLY A 52 7.88 10.59 -11.98
CA GLY A 52 6.73 10.90 -12.84
C GLY A 52 5.59 11.61 -12.12
N ASN A 53 4.77 12.25 -12.95
CA ASN A 53 3.59 12.98 -12.52
C ASN A 53 2.42 12.03 -12.30
N ALA A 54 1.42 12.49 -11.55
CA ALA A 54 0.13 11.81 -11.50
C ALA A 54 -0.64 12.02 -12.82
N THR A 55 -1.48 11.06 -13.15
CA THR A 55 -2.34 11.08 -14.33
C THR A 55 -3.79 11.26 -13.92
N HIS A 56 -4.47 12.22 -14.52
CA HIS A 56 -5.91 12.40 -14.31
C HIS A 56 -6.69 11.20 -14.84
N ASP A 57 -7.63 10.72 -14.07
CA ASP A 57 -8.52 9.62 -14.42
C ASP A 57 -9.92 10.16 -14.83
N SER A 58 -10.74 10.54 -13.86
CA SER A 58 -12.03 11.23 -14.07
C SER A 58 -12.42 12.03 -12.83
N ASP A 59 -13.24 13.04 -13.02
CA ASP A 59 -13.91 13.77 -11.95
C ASP A 59 -12.97 14.26 -10.85
N GLY A 60 -11.78 14.74 -11.23
CA GLY A 60 -10.75 15.20 -10.29
C GLY A 60 -9.94 14.09 -9.63
N TRP A 61 -10.17 12.82 -9.97
CA TRP A 61 -9.37 11.71 -9.48
C TRP A 61 -8.11 11.52 -10.31
N TYR A 62 -7.03 11.23 -9.63
CA TYR A 62 -5.71 11.01 -10.21
C TYR A 62 -5.16 9.65 -9.80
N SER A 63 -4.26 9.12 -10.61
CA SER A 63 -3.50 7.92 -10.30
C SER A 63 -2.01 8.21 -10.34
N THR A 64 -1.26 7.49 -9.52
CA THR A 64 0.20 7.50 -9.55
C THR A 64 0.73 6.12 -9.21
N THR A 65 1.95 5.85 -9.65
CA THR A 65 2.65 4.61 -9.29
C THR A 65 3.51 4.83 -8.05
N LEU A 66 3.39 3.93 -7.10
CA LEU A 66 4.38 3.73 -6.04
C LEU A 66 5.33 2.62 -6.48
N ASN A 67 6.63 2.78 -6.24
CA ASN A 67 7.60 1.74 -6.57
C ASN A 67 7.95 0.88 -5.33
N THR A 68 8.87 -0.06 -5.50
CA THR A 68 9.27 -0.97 -4.42
C THR A 68 9.87 -0.26 -3.21
N THR A 69 10.52 0.89 -3.41
CA THR A 69 11.05 1.72 -2.32
C THR A 69 9.94 2.45 -1.58
N ASP A 70 8.91 2.90 -2.29
CA ASP A 70 7.76 3.57 -1.67
C ASP A 70 6.99 2.63 -0.74
N THR A 71 6.95 1.35 -1.06
CA THR A 71 6.20 0.31 -0.33
C THR A 71 7.07 -0.61 0.53
N ASP A 72 8.32 -0.24 0.79
CA ASP A 72 9.29 -1.12 1.47
C ASP A 72 9.03 -1.32 2.97
N THR A 73 8.28 -0.43 3.60
CA THR A 73 8.05 -0.41 5.04
C THR A 73 6.63 -0.87 5.37
N CYS A 74 6.51 -1.94 6.15
CA CYS A 74 5.22 -2.41 6.66
C CYS A 74 4.60 -1.40 7.62
N GLY A 75 3.27 -1.35 7.65
CA GLY A 75 2.49 -0.48 8.48
C GLY A 75 1.68 0.53 7.71
N ILE A 76 1.32 1.64 8.34
CA ILE A 76 0.50 2.67 7.73
C ILE A 76 1.34 3.52 6.79
N LEU A 77 0.92 3.62 5.54
CA LEU A 77 1.48 4.53 4.55
C LEU A 77 0.48 5.66 4.29
N LYS A 78 0.86 6.87 4.64
CA LYS A 78 0.05 8.07 4.34
C LYS A 78 0.60 8.78 3.12
N LEU A 79 -0.30 9.07 2.20
CA LEU A 79 -0.05 9.93 1.06
C LEU A 79 -0.62 11.32 1.35
N ASN A 80 0.18 12.35 1.14
CA ASN A 80 -0.27 13.74 1.11
C ASN A 80 0.03 14.32 -0.26
N VAL A 81 -1.00 14.83 -0.95
CA VAL A 81 -0.86 15.49 -2.23
C VAL A 81 -1.30 16.94 -2.07
N HIS A 82 -0.42 17.85 -2.38
CA HIS A 82 -0.72 19.26 -2.22
C HIS A 82 0.01 20.13 -3.25
N GLN A 83 -0.77 20.87 -4.00
CA GLN A 83 -0.30 21.94 -4.89
C GLN A 83 -1.03 23.22 -4.47
N PRO A 84 -0.44 24.03 -3.55
CA PRO A 84 -1.14 25.12 -2.88
C PRO A 84 -1.71 26.20 -3.79
N ALA A 85 -1.11 26.36 -4.97
CA ALA A 85 -1.56 27.36 -5.94
C ALA A 85 -2.91 27.05 -6.56
N ASN A 86 -3.31 25.77 -6.59
CA ASN A 86 -4.44 25.32 -7.41
C ASN A 86 -5.49 24.49 -6.64
N MET A 87 -5.09 23.70 -5.64
CA MET A 87 -5.98 22.72 -5.06
C MET A 87 -5.93 22.69 -3.54
N LEU A 88 -7.01 22.18 -2.93
CA LEU A 88 -7.02 21.79 -1.53
C LEU A 88 -6.16 20.54 -1.32
N PRO A 89 -5.53 20.36 -0.15
CA PRO A 89 -4.74 19.19 0.12
C PRO A 89 -5.59 17.90 0.12
N ILE A 90 -5.02 16.83 -0.42
CA ILE A 90 -5.62 15.50 -0.40
C ILE A 90 -4.71 14.59 0.42
N TRP A 91 -5.31 13.74 1.24
CA TRP A 91 -4.58 12.69 1.92
C TRP A 91 -5.33 11.36 1.83
N GLU A 92 -4.56 10.30 1.65
CA GLU A 92 -5.05 8.93 1.59
C GLU A 92 -4.24 8.06 2.55
N THR A 93 -4.86 7.01 3.05
CA THR A 93 -4.21 6.06 3.94
C THR A 93 -4.21 4.67 3.32
N PHE A 94 -3.04 4.05 3.30
CA PHE A 94 -2.83 2.69 2.81
C PHE A 94 -2.20 1.87 3.93
N TYR A 95 -2.33 0.55 3.83
CA TYR A 95 -1.71 -0.39 4.75
C TYR A 95 -0.75 -1.27 3.96
N VAL A 96 0.55 -1.16 4.26
CA VAL A 96 1.58 -2.00 3.65
C VAL A 96 1.71 -3.27 4.48
N VAL A 97 1.45 -4.40 3.85
CA VAL A 97 1.46 -5.72 4.48
C VAL A 97 2.66 -6.52 3.96
N GLU A 98 3.30 -7.24 4.86
CA GLU A 98 4.41 -8.13 4.52
C GLU A 98 4.00 -9.10 3.38
N GLU A 99 4.95 -9.42 2.50
CA GLU A 99 4.67 -10.13 1.25
C GLU A 99 3.94 -11.45 1.43
N THR A 100 4.42 -12.30 2.36
CA THR A 100 3.83 -13.61 2.61
C THR A 100 2.42 -13.50 3.19
N VAL A 101 2.20 -12.53 4.07
CA VAL A 101 0.89 -12.27 4.66
C VAL A 101 -0.08 -11.74 3.60
N TYR A 102 0.37 -10.79 2.77
CA TYR A 102 -0.45 -10.27 1.68
C TYR A 102 -0.86 -11.37 0.70
N ASP A 103 0.08 -12.21 0.30
CA ASP A 103 -0.18 -13.32 -0.63
C ASP A 103 -1.14 -14.33 -0.01
N ALA A 104 -1.02 -14.63 1.27
CA ALA A 104 -1.95 -15.51 1.98
C ALA A 104 -3.38 -14.94 2.05
N MET A 105 -3.52 -13.61 2.12
CA MET A 105 -4.84 -12.95 2.16
C MET A 105 -5.48 -12.81 0.79
N PHE A 106 -4.70 -12.56 -0.26
CA PHE A 106 -5.22 -12.10 -1.55
C PHE A 106 -4.88 -12.99 -2.74
N ALA A 107 -3.83 -13.81 -2.66
CA ALA A 107 -3.48 -14.72 -3.75
C ALA A 107 -4.22 -16.06 -3.60
N ALA A 108 -4.91 -16.49 -4.65
CA ALA A 108 -5.80 -17.66 -4.60
C ALA A 108 -5.10 -18.98 -4.25
N SER A 109 -3.80 -19.08 -4.50
CA SER A 109 -3.01 -20.30 -4.26
C SER A 109 -2.01 -20.18 -3.12
N ALA A 110 -1.84 -18.99 -2.55
CA ALA A 110 -0.92 -18.79 -1.45
C ALA A 110 -1.52 -19.27 -0.11
N LYS A 111 -0.67 -19.78 0.74
CA LYS A 111 -1.03 -20.22 2.08
C LYS A 111 -0.09 -19.57 3.08
N MET A 112 -0.64 -19.25 4.24
CA MET A 112 0.18 -18.76 5.34
C MET A 112 0.90 -19.94 5.99
N ASP A 113 2.22 -19.95 5.96
CA ASP A 113 3.02 -20.92 6.68
C ASP A 113 2.97 -20.61 8.19
N VAL A 114 2.37 -21.50 8.93
CA VAL A 114 2.33 -21.42 10.39
C VAL A 114 3.19 -22.52 10.98
N ASN A 115 4.26 -22.15 11.67
CA ASN A 115 5.08 -23.11 12.40
C ASN A 115 4.40 -23.44 13.74
N VAL A 116 3.64 -24.50 13.77
CA VAL A 116 3.01 -25.00 14.99
C VAL A 116 3.89 -26.08 15.60
N LYS A 117 4.57 -25.76 16.69
CA LYS A 117 5.43 -26.72 17.39
C LYS A 117 4.66 -27.67 18.32
N ASN A 118 3.66 -27.15 18.96
CA ASN A 118 2.87 -27.89 19.93
C ASN A 118 1.38 -27.66 19.69
N ILE A 119 0.59 -28.70 19.82
CA ILE A 119 -0.86 -28.62 19.95
C ILE A 119 -1.22 -29.26 21.29
N ASN A 120 -1.86 -28.49 22.17
CA ASN A 120 -2.28 -28.98 23.49
C ASN A 120 -1.15 -29.66 24.26
N ASP A 121 0.01 -28.99 24.34
CA ASP A 121 1.25 -29.46 24.97
C ASP A 121 1.92 -30.70 24.32
N GLN A 122 1.37 -31.19 23.23
CA GLN A 122 1.98 -32.28 22.47
C GLN A 122 2.92 -31.73 21.41
N VAL A 123 4.15 -32.24 21.38
CA VAL A 123 5.13 -31.90 20.36
C VAL A 123 4.67 -32.52 19.01
N ILE A 124 4.58 -31.68 17.99
CA ILE A 124 4.31 -32.16 16.64
C ILE A 124 5.63 -32.64 16.06
N THR A 125 5.72 -33.95 15.82
CA THR A 125 6.85 -34.58 15.17
C THR A 125 6.50 -34.96 13.75
N GLY A 126 7.20 -34.44 12.80
CA GLY A 126 7.05 -34.75 11.38
C GLY A 126 7.98 -33.84 10.59
N ASP A 127 8.52 -34.33 9.51
CA ASP A 127 9.44 -33.57 8.64
C ASP A 127 8.73 -32.81 7.51
N GLY A 128 7.39 -32.90 7.46
CA GLY A 128 6.61 -32.25 6.39
C GLY A 128 6.76 -32.92 5.03
N GLY A 129 7.44 -34.07 4.97
CA GLY A 129 7.58 -34.81 3.72
C GLY A 129 6.28 -35.50 3.29
N SER A 130 6.15 -35.75 1.99
CA SER A 130 5.02 -36.48 1.42
C SER A 130 4.94 -37.88 2.03
N GLY A 131 3.92 -38.13 2.82
CA GLY A 131 3.72 -39.41 3.53
C GLY A 131 3.93 -39.33 5.03
N THR A 132 4.41 -38.20 5.58
CA THR A 132 4.41 -37.97 7.01
C THR A 132 3.12 -37.19 7.36
N GLU A 133 2.07 -37.94 7.52
CA GLU A 133 0.82 -37.36 8.00
C GLU A 133 0.95 -36.96 9.47
N PHE A 134 0.22 -35.91 9.85
CA PHE A 134 0.05 -35.58 11.24
C PHE A 134 -0.53 -36.80 11.96
N GLN A 135 0.30 -37.46 12.73
CA GLN A 135 -0.11 -38.53 13.62
C GLN A 135 -0.19 -38.01 15.03
N GLY A 136 -1.39 -37.78 15.51
CA GLY A 136 -1.62 -37.56 16.93
C GLY A 136 -1.10 -38.76 17.68
N ALA A 137 -0.18 -38.53 18.59
CA ALA A 137 0.39 -39.59 19.42
C ALA A 137 -0.70 -40.23 20.29
#